data_090cca0d0a8cf338df10a7e736e6f418
#
_entry.id   090cca0d0a8cf338df10a7e736e6f418
#
_cell.length_a   1.000
_cell.length_b   1.000
_cell.length_c   1.000
_cell.angle_alpha   90.00
_cell.angle_beta   90.00
_cell.angle_gamma   90.00
#
_symmetry.space_group_name_H-M   'P 1'
#
loop_
_entity.id
_entity.type
_entity.pdbx_description
1 polymer ?
#
loop_
_entity_poly.entity_id
_entity_poly.type
_entity_poly.pdbx_seq_one_letter_code
_entity_poly.pdbx_strand_id
1 'polypeptide(L)'
;MRTLKKRMAILLALTLMLFALGAAAGEDLPLIGIVQLVEHAALDAARDGFLDELKDQGYIDGQTIRVDYRNAQASPDILSSIADHFIGEEVDLVLAIATNSAQTMAGKTETIPILGTAITDYVVAKLAKSNEEPGYNVSGTTDMNPIEQQIALIRQMAPDTRSVGLLYTSSEDNSVTQARMARGFIEAAGMQYVEVTVNNANDVQQAAQSLVEQVDALYIPTDNIVASSMPIVHEAAVAKKIPIFCGEAGQILGGGTATLGISYYNLGRQTGQMAIDVLGGADISTMPIQSQTQFEYTINKTMCDLIGLEIPAELLPFAIEVP
;
A
#
# COMPACT_ATOMS: atom_id res chain seq x y z
N MET A 1 27.02 36.78 57.83
CA MET A 1 27.04 35.29 57.74
C MET A 1 25.67 34.65 57.44
N ARG A 2 24.55 35.07 58.01
CA ARG A 2 23.19 34.49 57.76
C ARG A 2 22.65 34.69 56.31
N THR A 3 22.96 35.82 55.68
CA THR A 3 22.54 36.12 54.31
C THR A 3 23.31 35.32 53.21
N LEU A 4 24.57 35.04 53.46
CA LEU A 4 25.43 34.28 52.55
C LEU A 4 25.02 32.79 52.53
N LYS A 5 24.69 32.22 53.72
CA LYS A 5 24.18 30.84 53.82
C LYS A 5 22.82 30.66 53.14
N LYS A 6 21.91 31.65 53.18
CA LYS A 6 20.63 31.62 52.48
C LYS A 6 20.82 31.71 50.96
N ARG A 7 21.73 32.54 50.47
CA ARG A 7 22.01 32.63 49.02
C ARG A 7 22.68 31.37 48.46
N MET A 8 23.58 30.74 49.26
CA MET A 8 24.19 29.44 48.87
C MET A 8 23.20 28.28 48.89
N ALA A 9 22.23 28.29 49.83
CA ALA A 9 21.17 27.28 49.86
C ALA A 9 20.18 27.41 48.67
N ILE A 10 19.87 28.64 48.23
CA ILE A 10 19.02 28.92 47.06
C ILE A 10 19.76 28.52 45.74
N LEU A 11 21.08 28.82 45.66
CA LEU A 11 21.85 28.39 44.49
C LEU A 11 21.96 26.86 44.42
N LEU A 12 22.14 26.16 45.54
CA LEU A 12 22.18 24.71 45.61
C LEU A 12 20.84 24.06 45.29
N ALA A 13 19.70 24.68 45.68
CA ALA A 13 18.37 24.23 45.34
C ALA A 13 18.04 24.46 43.86
N LEU A 14 18.52 25.58 43.25
CA LEU A 14 18.36 25.83 41.82
C LEU A 14 19.20 24.84 40.96
N THR A 15 20.44 24.53 41.39
CA THR A 15 21.28 23.55 40.73
C THR A 15 20.74 22.12 40.88
N LEU A 16 20.13 21.76 42.01
CA LEU A 16 19.45 20.48 42.17
C LEU A 16 18.16 20.40 41.32
N MET A 17 17.43 21.52 41.17
CA MET A 17 16.26 21.58 40.27
C MET A 17 16.66 21.48 38.79
N LEU A 18 17.77 22.09 38.38
CA LEU A 18 18.27 21.93 37.00
C LEU A 18 18.82 20.51 36.75
N PHE A 19 19.35 19.83 37.77
CA PHE A 19 19.75 18.42 37.63
C PHE A 19 18.57 17.45 37.67
N ALA A 20 17.46 17.82 38.32
CA ALA A 20 16.24 17.01 38.30
C ALA A 20 15.44 17.13 36.98
N LEU A 21 15.66 18.21 36.20
CA LEU A 21 15.12 18.32 34.82
C LEU A 21 15.97 17.60 33.78
N GLY A 22 17.20 17.16 34.14
CA GLY A 22 18.10 16.43 33.26
C GLY A 22 18.11 14.90 33.46
N ALA A 23 17.39 14.42 34.47
CA ALA A 23 17.18 13.00 34.74
C ALA A 23 15.73 12.60 34.50
N ALA A 24 15.10 13.08 33.41
CA ALA A 24 14.12 12.27 32.72
C ALA A 24 14.94 11.09 32.19
N ALA A 25 14.85 9.95 32.88
CA ALA A 25 15.31 8.66 32.36
C ALA A 25 14.89 8.65 30.90
N GLY A 26 15.82 8.30 29.99
CA GLY A 26 15.43 8.12 28.60
C GLY A 26 14.32 7.07 28.58
N GLU A 27 13.09 7.50 28.54
CA GLU A 27 12.02 6.66 28.07
C GLU A 27 12.45 6.28 26.66
N ASP A 28 12.70 5.01 26.43
CA ASP A 28 13.01 4.54 25.09
C ASP A 28 11.88 5.00 24.18
N LEU A 29 12.24 5.80 23.16
CA LEU A 29 11.25 6.31 22.22
C LEU A 29 10.50 5.15 21.57
N PRO A 30 9.18 5.23 21.40
CA PRO A 30 8.43 4.20 20.71
C PRO A 30 9.09 3.83 19.38
N LEU A 31 9.29 2.54 19.14
CA LEU A 31 9.91 2.01 17.93
C LEU A 31 8.85 1.47 16.99
N ILE A 32 8.74 2.07 15.81
CA ILE A 32 7.82 1.64 14.74
C ILE A 32 8.61 0.88 13.69
N GLY A 33 8.31 -0.41 13.52
CA GLY A 33 8.79 -1.20 12.39
C GLY A 33 7.92 -0.96 11.15
N ILE A 34 8.53 -0.63 10.02
CA ILE A 34 7.82 -0.52 8.74
C ILE A 34 8.35 -1.59 7.80
N VAL A 35 7.50 -2.54 7.43
CA VAL A 35 7.83 -3.56 6.41
C VAL A 35 7.03 -3.32 5.14
N GLN A 36 7.74 -3.11 4.04
CA GLN A 36 7.17 -2.95 2.70
C GLN A 36 7.54 -4.17 1.85
N LEU A 37 6.56 -4.74 1.13
CA LEU A 37 6.76 -5.94 0.32
C LEU A 37 7.78 -5.71 -0.80
N VAL A 38 7.58 -4.63 -1.57
CA VAL A 38 8.41 -4.25 -2.73
C VAL A 38 8.25 -2.75 -3.00
N GLU A 39 9.17 -2.15 -3.73
CA GLU A 39 9.07 -0.75 -4.16
C GLU A 39 8.25 -0.62 -5.44
N HIS A 40 7.19 0.18 -5.38
CA HIS A 40 6.48 0.75 -6.51
C HIS A 40 5.63 1.95 -6.03
N ALA A 41 5.21 2.79 -6.95
CA ALA A 41 4.64 4.10 -6.66
C ALA A 41 3.48 4.11 -5.65
N ALA A 42 2.58 3.10 -5.66
CA ALA A 42 1.47 3.06 -4.73
C ALA A 42 1.92 2.72 -3.30
N LEU A 43 2.78 1.71 -3.11
CA LEU A 43 3.27 1.35 -1.77
C LEU A 43 4.16 2.44 -1.18
N ASP A 44 4.98 3.09 -2.03
CA ASP A 44 5.81 4.23 -1.60
C ASP A 44 4.93 5.40 -1.15
N ALA A 45 3.87 5.72 -1.91
CA ALA A 45 2.92 6.76 -1.54
C ALA A 45 2.19 6.43 -0.21
N ALA A 46 1.81 5.16 0.03
CA ALA A 46 1.20 4.76 1.29
C ALA A 46 2.16 4.91 2.48
N ARG A 47 3.43 4.51 2.31
CA ARG A 47 4.47 4.74 3.32
C ARG A 47 4.66 6.22 3.62
N ASP A 48 4.80 7.02 2.57
CA ASP A 48 5.07 8.46 2.70
C ASP A 48 3.88 9.18 3.37
N GLY A 49 2.64 8.82 2.99
CA GLY A 49 1.45 9.35 3.65
C GLY A 49 1.38 8.99 5.14
N PHE A 50 1.75 7.76 5.51
CA PHE A 50 1.83 7.33 6.90
C PHE A 50 2.84 8.14 7.71
N LEU A 51 4.06 8.29 7.18
CA LEU A 51 5.11 9.05 7.84
C LEU A 51 4.78 10.54 7.96
N ASP A 52 4.17 11.12 6.92
CA ASP A 52 3.74 12.52 6.94
C ASP A 52 2.61 12.76 7.97
N GLU A 53 1.66 11.81 8.13
CA GLU A 53 0.64 11.93 9.17
C GLU A 53 1.25 11.90 10.56
N LEU A 54 2.13 10.94 10.85
CA LEU A 54 2.86 10.88 12.12
C LEU A 54 3.59 12.19 12.40
N LYS A 55 4.33 12.71 11.43
CA LYS A 55 5.10 13.95 11.56
C LYS A 55 4.19 15.16 11.83
N ASP A 56 3.09 15.30 11.09
CA ASP A 56 2.14 16.41 11.25
C ASP A 56 1.50 16.42 12.65
N GLN A 57 1.39 15.26 13.30
CA GLN A 57 0.86 15.08 14.65
C GLN A 57 1.97 15.09 15.73
N GLY A 58 3.22 15.41 15.36
CA GLY A 58 4.34 15.56 16.27
C GLY A 58 5.12 14.29 16.60
N TYR A 59 4.84 13.19 15.92
CA TYR A 59 5.61 11.95 15.99
C TYR A 59 6.77 12.02 14.99
N ILE A 60 7.91 12.53 15.42
CA ILE A 60 9.08 12.85 14.58
C ILE A 60 10.17 11.81 14.82
N ASP A 61 10.60 11.14 13.74
CA ASP A 61 11.67 10.15 13.80
C ASP A 61 12.97 10.74 14.37
N GLY A 62 13.60 10.01 15.29
CA GLY A 62 14.79 10.43 16.03
C GLY A 62 14.55 11.48 17.11
N GLN A 63 13.29 11.94 17.33
CA GLN A 63 12.96 12.93 18.37
C GLN A 63 11.88 12.46 19.34
N THR A 64 10.74 11.98 18.84
CA THR A 64 9.60 11.51 19.65
C THR A 64 9.25 10.06 19.39
N ILE A 65 9.70 9.49 18.28
CA ILE A 65 9.63 8.08 17.91
C ILE A 65 10.95 7.65 17.28
N ARG A 66 11.13 6.35 17.06
CA ARG A 66 12.13 5.77 16.17
C ARG A 66 11.42 4.97 15.08
N VAL A 67 11.92 5.03 13.85
CA VAL A 67 11.39 4.27 12.71
C VAL A 67 12.46 3.35 12.15
N ASP A 68 12.17 2.05 12.06
CA ASP A 68 12.99 1.05 11.35
C ASP A 68 12.25 0.62 10.08
N TYR A 69 12.63 1.18 8.94
CA TYR A 69 12.06 0.83 7.63
C TYR A 69 12.86 -0.27 6.95
N ARG A 70 12.15 -1.29 6.48
CA ARG A 70 12.71 -2.43 5.75
C ARG A 70 11.88 -2.77 4.53
N ASN A 71 12.57 -3.05 3.39
CA ASN A 71 11.96 -3.51 2.15
C ASN A 71 12.30 -4.99 1.93
N ALA A 72 11.28 -5.81 1.69
CA ALA A 72 11.44 -7.24 1.48
C ALA A 72 11.84 -7.62 0.04
N GLN A 73 11.84 -6.67 -0.89
CA GLN A 73 12.22 -6.88 -2.30
C GLN A 73 11.46 -8.05 -2.96
N ALA A 74 10.18 -8.19 -2.61
CA ALA A 74 9.31 -9.29 -3.03
C ALA A 74 9.82 -10.70 -2.66
N SER A 75 10.78 -10.81 -1.72
CA SER A 75 11.35 -12.08 -1.27
C SER A 75 10.68 -12.57 0.02
N PRO A 76 10.04 -13.76 0.02
CA PRO A 76 9.47 -14.34 1.24
C PRO A 76 10.51 -14.58 2.35
N ASP A 77 11.75 -14.92 1.99
CA ASP A 77 12.83 -15.17 2.95
C ASP A 77 13.27 -13.87 3.63
N ILE A 78 13.40 -12.78 2.86
CA ILE A 78 13.75 -11.47 3.41
C ILE A 78 12.59 -10.98 4.29
N LEU A 79 11.34 -11.14 3.83
CA LEU A 79 10.14 -10.76 4.59
C LEU A 79 10.08 -11.48 5.94
N SER A 80 10.36 -12.80 5.93
CA SER A 80 10.47 -13.60 7.16
C SER A 80 11.57 -13.09 8.08
N SER A 81 12.74 -12.74 7.54
CA SER A 81 13.88 -12.23 8.31
C SER A 81 13.59 -10.84 8.91
N ILE A 82 12.87 -9.97 8.18
CA ILE A 82 12.42 -8.67 8.69
C ILE A 82 11.46 -8.85 9.88
N ALA A 83 10.53 -9.79 9.78
CA ALA A 83 9.60 -10.07 10.87
C ALA A 83 10.33 -10.58 12.12
N ASP A 84 11.32 -11.49 11.97
CA ASP A 84 12.15 -11.95 13.07
C ASP A 84 12.96 -10.81 13.70
N HIS A 85 13.48 -9.89 12.87
CA HIS A 85 14.17 -8.71 13.33
C HIS A 85 13.26 -7.80 14.18
N PHE A 86 12.07 -7.45 13.71
CA PHE A 86 11.16 -6.59 14.47
C PHE A 86 10.71 -7.20 15.79
N ILE A 87 10.52 -8.53 15.82
CA ILE A 87 10.21 -9.25 17.06
C ILE A 87 11.42 -9.19 18.02
N GLY A 88 12.63 -9.37 17.50
CA GLY A 88 13.86 -9.31 18.29
C GLY A 88 14.19 -7.92 18.84
N GLU A 89 13.81 -6.86 18.13
CA GLU A 89 13.95 -5.46 18.56
C GLU A 89 12.78 -5.01 19.46
N GLU A 90 11.78 -5.87 19.69
CA GLU A 90 10.60 -5.57 20.52
C GLU A 90 9.90 -4.28 20.08
N VAL A 91 9.64 -4.12 18.76
CA VAL A 91 8.99 -2.91 18.23
C VAL A 91 7.59 -2.73 18.85
N ASP A 92 7.20 -1.48 19.13
CA ASP A 92 5.91 -1.16 19.76
C ASP A 92 4.74 -1.26 18.79
N LEU A 93 4.99 -1.09 17.50
CA LEU A 93 4.01 -1.13 16.42
C LEU A 93 4.68 -1.54 15.12
N VAL A 94 3.99 -2.31 14.29
CA VAL A 94 4.39 -2.57 12.90
C VAL A 94 3.41 -1.94 11.94
N LEU A 95 3.92 -1.17 10.97
CA LEU A 95 3.23 -0.89 9.72
C LEU A 95 3.61 -1.97 8.71
N ALA A 96 2.63 -2.76 8.28
CA ALA A 96 2.80 -3.77 7.24
C ALA A 96 2.16 -3.28 5.93
N ILE A 97 3.00 -3.00 4.92
CA ILE A 97 2.57 -2.47 3.62
C ILE A 97 2.48 -3.63 2.63
N ALA A 98 1.29 -3.90 2.13
CA ALA A 98 0.81 -5.00 1.32
C ALA A 98 0.44 -6.29 2.11
N THR A 99 -0.43 -7.09 1.49
CA THR A 99 -1.05 -8.28 2.10
C THR A 99 -0.02 -9.28 2.62
N ASN A 100 0.99 -9.64 1.83
CA ASN A 100 1.99 -10.64 2.21
C ASN A 100 2.87 -10.15 3.38
N SER A 101 3.11 -8.84 3.49
CA SER A 101 3.82 -8.25 4.64
C SER A 101 3.04 -8.46 5.94
N ALA A 102 1.73 -8.14 5.91
CA ALA A 102 0.88 -8.31 7.08
C ALA A 102 0.68 -9.79 7.45
N GLN A 103 0.49 -10.68 6.47
CA GLN A 103 0.37 -12.12 6.68
C GLN A 103 1.64 -12.71 7.33
N THR A 104 2.82 -12.29 6.88
CA THR A 104 4.08 -12.77 7.44
C THR A 104 4.26 -12.28 8.87
N MET A 105 3.99 -11.01 9.13
CA MET A 105 4.06 -10.46 10.50
C MET A 105 3.06 -11.14 11.44
N ALA A 106 1.78 -11.23 11.06
CA ALA A 106 0.74 -11.86 11.85
C ALA A 106 0.97 -13.35 12.11
N GLY A 107 1.64 -14.03 11.16
CA GLY A 107 2.03 -15.44 11.34
C GLY A 107 3.16 -15.67 12.36
N LYS A 108 3.87 -14.60 12.78
CA LYS A 108 5.02 -14.70 13.69
C LYS A 108 4.80 -14.06 15.06
N THR A 109 3.83 -13.16 15.20
CA THR A 109 3.53 -12.52 16.48
C THR A 109 2.02 -12.34 16.68
N GLU A 110 1.56 -12.59 17.91
CA GLU A 110 0.18 -12.33 18.35
C GLU A 110 0.11 -11.15 19.31
N THR A 111 1.23 -10.53 19.65
CA THR A 111 1.33 -9.51 20.70
C THR A 111 1.69 -8.13 20.18
N ILE A 112 2.55 -8.03 19.17
CA ILE A 112 2.92 -6.74 18.58
C ILE A 112 1.73 -6.27 17.73
N PRO A 113 1.22 -5.04 17.94
CA PRO A 113 0.18 -4.47 17.09
C PRO A 113 0.67 -4.32 15.65
N ILE A 114 -0.16 -4.72 14.69
CA ILE A 114 0.14 -4.64 13.25
C ILE A 114 -0.93 -3.80 12.56
N LEU A 115 -0.56 -2.64 12.05
CA LEU A 115 -1.40 -1.87 11.14
C LEU A 115 -1.04 -2.21 9.70
N GLY A 116 -2.02 -2.72 8.97
CA GLY A 116 -1.88 -2.97 7.55
C GLY A 116 -2.31 -1.77 6.72
N THR A 117 -1.66 -1.56 5.59
CA THR A 117 -2.09 -0.62 4.54
C THR A 117 -1.83 -1.24 3.18
N ALA A 118 -2.57 -0.82 2.16
CA ALA A 118 -2.53 -1.46 0.85
C ALA A 118 -2.86 -2.98 0.94
N ILE A 119 -3.91 -3.31 1.68
CA ILE A 119 -4.43 -4.67 1.84
C ILE A 119 -5.86 -4.71 1.31
N THR A 120 -6.09 -5.54 0.31
CA THR A 120 -7.38 -5.58 -0.39
C THR A 120 -8.51 -6.15 0.47
N ASP A 121 -8.29 -7.28 1.14
CA ASP A 121 -9.33 -7.97 1.93
C ASP A 121 -8.70 -8.67 3.14
N TYR A 122 -8.93 -8.12 4.32
CA TYR A 122 -8.38 -8.64 5.57
C TYR A 122 -8.95 -10.00 5.97
N VAL A 123 -10.22 -10.26 5.63
CA VAL A 123 -10.88 -11.52 5.96
C VAL A 123 -10.38 -12.65 5.07
N VAL A 124 -10.29 -12.42 3.77
CA VAL A 124 -9.71 -13.38 2.81
C VAL A 124 -8.25 -13.66 3.13
N ALA A 125 -7.49 -12.62 3.48
CA ALA A 125 -6.10 -12.73 3.90
C ALA A 125 -5.92 -13.39 5.28
N LYS A 126 -7.01 -13.70 6.01
CA LYS A 126 -7.02 -14.28 7.37
C LYS A 126 -6.34 -13.39 8.42
N LEU A 127 -6.39 -12.08 8.21
CA LEU A 127 -5.83 -11.05 9.10
C LEU A 127 -6.87 -10.50 10.07
N ALA A 128 -8.16 -10.66 9.77
CA ALA A 128 -9.27 -10.23 10.59
C ALA A 128 -10.43 -11.23 10.54
N LYS A 129 -11.28 -11.24 11.60
CA LYS A 129 -12.52 -12.01 11.63
C LYS A 129 -13.61 -11.34 10.82
N SER A 130 -13.70 -10.02 10.92
CA SER A 130 -14.54 -9.14 10.10
C SER A 130 -13.87 -7.76 9.98
N ASN A 131 -14.40 -6.91 9.12
CA ASN A 131 -13.90 -5.53 9.00
C ASN A 131 -14.34 -4.64 10.16
N GLU A 132 -15.49 -4.93 10.79
CA GLU A 132 -16.03 -4.17 11.91
C GLU A 132 -15.33 -4.55 13.23
N GLU A 133 -15.01 -5.83 13.41
CA GLU A 133 -14.35 -6.38 14.61
C GLU A 133 -13.21 -7.32 14.19
N PRO A 134 -12.00 -6.81 13.94
CA PRO A 134 -10.86 -7.61 13.48
C PRO A 134 -10.52 -8.76 14.42
N GLY A 135 -10.51 -8.53 15.72
CA GLY A 135 -10.44 -9.55 16.77
C GLY A 135 -9.10 -10.28 16.89
N TYR A 136 -8.03 -9.74 16.28
CA TYR A 136 -6.63 -10.16 16.38
C TYR A 136 -5.75 -8.93 16.64
N ASN A 137 -4.42 -9.10 16.68
CA ASN A 137 -3.46 -7.99 16.80
C ASN A 137 -3.25 -7.24 15.47
N VAL A 138 -4.18 -7.34 14.53
CA VAL A 138 -4.10 -6.72 13.19
C VAL A 138 -5.34 -5.88 12.94
N SER A 139 -5.13 -4.66 12.47
CA SER A 139 -6.14 -3.77 11.89
C SER A 139 -5.51 -2.93 10.78
N GLY A 140 -6.18 -1.90 10.28
CA GLY A 140 -5.62 -0.99 9.29
C GLY A 140 -6.60 -0.50 8.23
N THR A 141 -6.10 -0.26 7.03
CA THR A 141 -6.87 0.29 5.91
C THR A 141 -6.93 -0.66 4.73
N THR A 142 -8.09 -0.75 4.07
CA THR A 142 -8.26 -1.54 2.84
C THR A 142 -8.12 -0.67 1.60
N ASP A 143 -7.45 -1.22 0.58
CA ASP A 143 -7.30 -0.62 -0.74
C ASP A 143 -8.25 -1.22 -1.78
N MET A 144 -9.32 -1.89 -1.37
CA MET A 144 -10.29 -2.46 -2.30
C MET A 144 -10.82 -1.38 -3.23
N ASN A 145 -10.46 -1.48 -4.49
CA ASN A 145 -10.87 -0.57 -5.57
C ASN A 145 -12.20 -1.01 -6.23
N PRO A 146 -12.87 -0.12 -6.96
CA PRO A 146 -14.16 -0.40 -7.58
C PRO A 146 -14.00 -1.19 -8.89
N ILE A 147 -13.71 -2.50 -8.79
CA ILE A 147 -13.34 -3.38 -9.91
C ILE A 147 -14.41 -3.38 -10.99
N GLU A 148 -15.70 -3.37 -10.63
CA GLU A 148 -16.80 -3.29 -11.61
C GLU A 148 -16.68 -2.05 -12.48
N GLN A 149 -16.43 -0.88 -11.88
CA GLN A 149 -16.26 0.38 -12.60
C GLN A 149 -14.96 0.41 -13.40
N GLN A 150 -13.89 -0.24 -12.92
CA GLN A 150 -12.65 -0.39 -13.69
C GLN A 150 -12.87 -1.25 -14.95
N ILE A 151 -13.64 -2.31 -14.85
CA ILE A 151 -14.01 -3.11 -16.04
C ILE A 151 -14.96 -2.33 -16.98
N ALA A 152 -15.89 -1.56 -16.42
CA ALA A 152 -16.75 -0.67 -17.24
C ALA A 152 -15.92 0.41 -17.97
N LEU A 153 -14.82 0.90 -17.38
CA LEU A 153 -13.92 1.85 -18.02
C LEU A 153 -13.28 1.28 -19.30
N ILE A 154 -13.04 -0.04 -19.36
CA ILE A 154 -12.59 -0.71 -20.60
C ILE A 154 -13.59 -0.45 -21.74
N ARG A 155 -14.88 -0.66 -21.47
CA ARG A 155 -15.94 -0.41 -22.48
C ARG A 155 -16.07 1.07 -22.86
N GLN A 156 -15.86 1.97 -21.91
CA GLN A 156 -15.95 3.41 -22.13
C GLN A 156 -14.81 3.93 -23.01
N MET A 157 -13.58 3.46 -22.78
CA MET A 157 -12.39 3.93 -23.50
C MET A 157 -12.10 3.11 -24.77
N ALA A 158 -12.37 1.81 -24.74
CA ALA A 158 -12.09 0.87 -25.83
C ALA A 158 -13.32 0.01 -26.15
N PRO A 159 -14.38 0.60 -26.75
CA PRO A 159 -15.69 -0.04 -26.91
C PRO A 159 -15.66 -1.31 -27.79
N ASP A 160 -14.69 -1.43 -28.68
CA ASP A 160 -14.52 -2.59 -29.57
C ASP A 160 -13.84 -3.79 -28.91
N THR A 161 -13.39 -3.69 -27.64
CA THR A 161 -12.74 -4.76 -26.88
C THR A 161 -13.66 -5.99 -26.79
N ARG A 162 -13.18 -7.14 -27.20
CA ARG A 162 -13.89 -8.43 -27.13
C ARG A 162 -13.25 -9.37 -26.11
N SER A 163 -11.94 -9.24 -25.91
CA SER A 163 -11.15 -10.09 -25.03
C SER A 163 -10.24 -9.25 -24.12
N VAL A 164 -10.20 -9.61 -22.83
CA VAL A 164 -9.38 -8.94 -21.80
C VAL A 164 -8.39 -9.93 -21.24
N GLY A 165 -7.11 -9.56 -21.22
CA GLY A 165 -6.04 -10.32 -20.58
C GLY A 165 -5.94 -9.99 -19.09
N LEU A 166 -6.04 -10.98 -18.22
CA LEU A 166 -5.79 -10.86 -16.80
C LEU A 166 -4.35 -11.30 -16.52
N LEU A 167 -3.51 -10.38 -16.04
CA LEU A 167 -2.13 -10.67 -15.64
C LEU A 167 -1.96 -10.39 -14.16
N TYR A 168 -1.59 -11.39 -13.37
CA TYR A 168 -1.42 -11.24 -11.94
C TYR A 168 -0.54 -12.32 -11.31
N THR A 169 -0.12 -12.10 -10.07
CA THR A 169 0.73 -12.99 -9.28
C THR A 169 -0.11 -14.03 -8.52
N SER A 170 0.17 -15.30 -8.73
CA SER A 170 -0.60 -16.41 -8.13
C SER A 170 -0.37 -16.57 -6.62
N SER A 171 0.71 -16.02 -6.08
CA SER A 171 1.07 -16.08 -4.66
C SER A 171 0.61 -14.84 -3.86
N GLU A 172 -0.15 -13.93 -4.49
CA GLU A 172 -0.75 -12.77 -3.84
C GLU A 172 -2.27 -12.97 -3.71
N ASP A 173 -2.77 -13.20 -2.48
CA ASP A 173 -4.20 -13.41 -2.22
C ASP A 173 -5.08 -12.23 -2.65
N ASN A 174 -4.58 -10.99 -2.53
CA ASN A 174 -5.20 -9.77 -3.06
C ASN A 174 -5.42 -9.87 -4.57
N SER A 175 -4.40 -10.23 -5.33
CA SER A 175 -4.44 -10.32 -6.79
C SER A 175 -5.39 -11.42 -7.26
N VAL A 176 -5.31 -12.60 -6.64
CA VAL A 176 -6.21 -13.74 -6.93
C VAL A 176 -7.67 -13.36 -6.65
N THR A 177 -7.95 -12.65 -5.56
CA THR A 177 -9.29 -12.22 -5.20
C THR A 177 -9.85 -11.23 -6.21
N GLN A 178 -9.08 -10.20 -6.55
CA GLN A 178 -9.52 -9.19 -7.53
C GLN A 178 -9.64 -9.77 -8.95
N ALA A 179 -8.72 -10.65 -9.37
CA ALA A 179 -8.82 -11.32 -10.68
C ALA A 179 -10.11 -12.16 -10.77
N ARG A 180 -10.51 -12.85 -9.68
CA ARG A 180 -11.77 -13.59 -9.61
C ARG A 180 -12.99 -12.67 -9.77
N MET A 181 -12.99 -11.50 -9.13
CA MET A 181 -14.04 -10.51 -9.26
C MET A 181 -14.08 -9.93 -10.69
N ALA A 182 -12.91 -9.56 -11.23
CA ALA A 182 -12.78 -9.03 -12.58
C ALA A 182 -13.33 -9.98 -13.65
N ARG A 183 -13.06 -11.30 -13.54
CA ARG A 183 -13.62 -12.31 -14.44
C ARG A 183 -15.14 -12.22 -14.53
N GLY A 184 -15.82 -12.16 -13.38
CA GLY A 184 -17.28 -12.06 -13.33
C GLY A 184 -17.80 -10.79 -14.00
N PHE A 185 -17.15 -9.65 -13.81
CA PHE A 185 -17.55 -8.39 -14.45
C PHE A 185 -17.20 -8.35 -15.95
N ILE A 186 -16.10 -8.95 -16.38
CA ILE A 186 -15.73 -9.08 -17.80
C ILE A 186 -16.78 -9.92 -18.54
N GLU A 187 -17.17 -11.07 -18.00
CA GLU A 187 -18.22 -11.93 -18.56
C GLU A 187 -19.58 -11.24 -18.58
N ALA A 188 -19.95 -10.56 -17.49
CA ALA A 188 -21.19 -9.79 -17.40
C ALA A 188 -21.24 -8.63 -18.42
N ALA A 189 -20.09 -8.04 -18.77
CA ALA A 189 -19.95 -7.04 -19.83
C ALA A 189 -19.94 -7.65 -21.25
N GLY A 190 -20.11 -8.97 -21.40
CA GLY A 190 -20.11 -9.68 -22.68
C GLY A 190 -18.74 -9.76 -23.35
N MET A 191 -17.67 -9.68 -22.58
CA MET A 191 -16.30 -9.88 -23.04
C MET A 191 -15.79 -11.27 -22.65
N GLN A 192 -14.79 -11.75 -23.37
CA GLN A 192 -14.04 -12.94 -23.01
C GLN A 192 -12.80 -12.54 -22.20
N TYR A 193 -12.20 -13.47 -21.46
CA TYR A 193 -10.91 -13.23 -20.82
C TYR A 193 -9.91 -14.35 -21.12
N VAL A 194 -8.64 -13.99 -21.09
CA VAL A 194 -7.50 -14.90 -21.09
C VAL A 194 -6.70 -14.59 -19.83
N GLU A 195 -6.34 -15.61 -19.07
CA GLU A 195 -5.71 -15.46 -17.77
C GLU A 195 -4.29 -16.03 -17.80
N VAL A 196 -3.32 -15.22 -17.38
CA VAL A 196 -1.93 -15.64 -17.22
C VAL A 196 -1.45 -15.20 -15.85
N THR A 197 -0.87 -16.12 -15.09
CA THR A 197 -0.30 -15.85 -13.79
C THR A 197 1.22 -15.90 -13.81
N VAL A 198 1.83 -15.10 -12.93
CA VAL A 198 3.27 -15.14 -12.67
C VAL A 198 3.53 -15.53 -11.21
N ASN A 199 4.73 -15.98 -10.89
CA ASN A 199 5.16 -16.29 -9.53
C ASN A 199 6.15 -15.26 -8.98
N ASN A 200 6.85 -14.56 -9.85
CA ASN A 200 7.86 -13.55 -9.52
C ASN A 200 8.08 -12.60 -10.71
N ALA A 201 8.85 -11.53 -10.50
CA ALA A 201 9.09 -10.49 -11.49
C ALA A 201 9.78 -11.00 -12.78
N ASN A 202 10.57 -12.08 -12.71
CA ASN A 202 11.27 -12.61 -13.90
C ASN A 202 10.30 -13.23 -14.92
N ASP A 203 9.13 -13.69 -14.47
CA ASP A 203 8.13 -14.31 -15.34
C ASP A 203 7.29 -13.26 -16.10
N VAL A 204 7.27 -12.00 -15.65
CA VAL A 204 6.36 -10.95 -16.13
C VAL A 204 6.57 -10.65 -17.61
N GLN A 205 7.81 -10.59 -18.08
CA GLN A 205 8.11 -10.29 -19.49
C GLN A 205 7.50 -11.32 -20.44
N GLN A 206 7.72 -12.60 -20.19
CA GLN A 206 7.20 -13.67 -21.03
C GLN A 206 5.67 -13.75 -20.97
N ALA A 207 5.12 -13.57 -19.76
CA ALA A 207 3.67 -13.57 -19.53
C ALA A 207 3.00 -12.43 -20.29
N ALA A 208 3.49 -11.19 -20.17
CA ALA A 208 2.96 -10.03 -20.86
C ALA A 208 3.04 -10.18 -22.39
N GLN A 209 4.21 -10.58 -22.92
CA GLN A 209 4.41 -10.80 -24.36
C GLN A 209 3.46 -11.87 -24.92
N SER A 210 3.24 -12.96 -24.19
CA SER A 210 2.31 -14.01 -24.61
C SER A 210 0.86 -13.53 -24.58
N LEU A 211 0.49 -12.75 -23.57
CA LEU A 211 -0.88 -12.34 -23.35
C LEU A 211 -1.35 -11.29 -24.38
N VAL A 212 -0.50 -10.30 -24.70
CA VAL A 212 -0.81 -9.26 -25.69
C VAL A 212 -1.03 -9.77 -27.12
N GLU A 213 -0.63 -11.00 -27.44
CA GLU A 213 -0.91 -11.65 -28.73
C GLU A 213 -2.32 -12.22 -28.82
N GLN A 214 -3.05 -12.31 -27.71
CA GLN A 214 -4.30 -13.08 -27.61
C GLN A 214 -5.51 -12.21 -27.25
N VAL A 215 -5.29 -10.93 -26.87
CA VAL A 215 -6.35 -10.10 -26.29
C VAL A 215 -6.36 -8.69 -26.87
N ASP A 216 -7.47 -7.97 -26.65
CA ASP A 216 -7.68 -6.60 -27.14
C ASP A 216 -7.34 -5.54 -26.08
N ALA A 217 -7.32 -5.91 -24.79
CA ALA A 217 -6.95 -5.06 -23.66
C ALA A 217 -6.35 -5.91 -22.53
N LEU A 218 -5.54 -5.30 -21.68
CA LEU A 218 -5.08 -5.90 -20.43
C LEU A 218 -5.83 -5.31 -19.23
N TYR A 219 -6.09 -6.12 -18.22
CA TYR A 219 -6.46 -5.69 -16.88
C TYR A 219 -5.48 -6.27 -15.86
N ILE A 220 -4.88 -5.40 -15.06
CA ILE A 220 -3.94 -5.75 -14.00
C ILE A 220 -4.57 -5.31 -12.67
N PRO A 221 -4.89 -6.23 -11.75
CA PRO A 221 -5.39 -5.88 -10.42
C PRO A 221 -4.35 -5.11 -9.59
N THR A 222 -4.62 -4.81 -8.33
CA THR A 222 -3.61 -4.29 -7.39
C THR A 222 -2.59 -5.37 -7.06
N ASP A 223 -1.71 -5.66 -8.00
CA ASP A 223 -0.69 -6.70 -7.96
C ASP A 223 0.68 -6.08 -7.76
N ASN A 224 1.37 -6.42 -6.67
CA ASN A 224 2.61 -5.75 -6.30
C ASN A 224 3.79 -6.15 -7.18
N ILE A 225 3.86 -7.42 -7.58
CA ILE A 225 4.94 -7.92 -8.45
C ILE A 225 4.80 -7.33 -9.85
N VAL A 226 3.59 -7.35 -10.40
CA VAL A 226 3.34 -6.77 -11.73
C VAL A 226 3.49 -5.26 -11.69
N ALA A 227 3.03 -4.57 -10.62
CA ALA A 227 3.20 -3.13 -10.45
C ALA A 227 4.68 -2.71 -10.44
N SER A 228 5.54 -3.47 -9.76
CA SER A 228 7.00 -3.24 -9.78
C SER A 228 7.65 -3.49 -11.14
N SER A 229 6.94 -4.19 -12.03
CA SER A 229 7.40 -4.59 -13.36
C SER A 229 6.62 -3.90 -14.50
N MET A 230 5.81 -2.88 -14.18
CA MET A 230 4.94 -2.20 -15.15
C MET A 230 5.65 -1.70 -16.41
N PRO A 231 6.89 -1.17 -16.38
CA PRO A 231 7.60 -0.77 -17.61
C PRO A 231 7.75 -1.91 -18.61
N ILE A 232 7.92 -3.14 -18.15
CA ILE A 232 8.04 -4.34 -19.02
C ILE A 232 6.69 -4.67 -19.67
N VAL A 233 5.58 -4.56 -18.90
CA VAL A 233 4.23 -4.77 -19.42
C VAL A 233 3.86 -3.67 -20.42
N HIS A 234 4.22 -2.42 -20.12
CA HIS A 234 4.06 -1.27 -21.00
C HIS A 234 4.72 -1.50 -22.37
N GLU A 235 5.99 -1.90 -22.41
CA GLU A 235 6.70 -2.18 -23.66
C GLU A 235 5.99 -3.23 -24.52
N ALA A 236 5.53 -4.32 -23.90
CA ALA A 236 4.80 -5.38 -24.59
C ALA A 236 3.46 -4.86 -25.17
N ALA A 237 2.72 -4.09 -24.39
CA ALA A 237 1.42 -3.52 -24.76
C ALA A 237 1.53 -2.47 -25.87
N VAL A 238 2.50 -1.55 -25.80
CA VAL A 238 2.75 -0.53 -26.82
C VAL A 238 3.12 -1.17 -28.16
N ALA A 239 3.95 -2.22 -28.17
CA ALA A 239 4.32 -2.95 -29.39
C ALA A 239 3.12 -3.51 -30.14
N LYS A 240 2.01 -3.80 -29.45
CA LYS A 240 0.76 -4.34 -29.99
C LYS A 240 -0.38 -3.32 -30.00
N LYS A 241 -0.16 -2.10 -29.51
CA LYS A 241 -1.16 -1.04 -29.35
C LYS A 241 -2.36 -1.47 -28.50
N ILE A 242 -2.08 -2.19 -27.40
CA ILE A 242 -3.09 -2.70 -26.49
C ILE A 242 -3.16 -1.81 -25.25
N PRO A 243 -4.35 -1.32 -24.84
CA PRO A 243 -4.49 -0.56 -23.60
C PRO A 243 -4.35 -1.46 -22.37
N ILE A 244 -3.79 -0.87 -21.29
CA ILE A 244 -3.62 -1.52 -19.99
C ILE A 244 -4.53 -0.81 -18.98
N PHE A 245 -5.60 -1.44 -18.55
CA PHE A 245 -6.45 -0.98 -17.46
C PHE A 245 -5.91 -1.51 -16.14
N CYS A 246 -5.84 -0.67 -15.13
CA CYS A 246 -5.07 -0.92 -13.94
C CYS A 246 -5.94 -0.90 -12.69
N GLY A 247 -5.56 -1.69 -11.68
CA GLY A 247 -6.20 -1.72 -10.37
C GLY A 247 -5.93 -0.49 -9.53
N GLU A 248 -4.83 0.26 -9.80
CA GLU A 248 -4.44 1.41 -9.00
C GLU A 248 -3.59 2.43 -9.80
N ALA A 249 -3.48 3.67 -9.26
CA ALA A 249 -2.88 4.80 -9.97
C ALA A 249 -1.34 4.71 -10.12
N GLY A 250 -0.63 4.00 -9.24
CA GLY A 250 0.83 3.82 -9.36
C GLY A 250 1.20 3.01 -10.59
N GLN A 251 0.36 2.04 -10.98
CA GLN A 251 0.54 1.29 -12.23
C GLN A 251 0.39 2.20 -13.47
N ILE A 252 -0.41 3.26 -13.38
CA ILE A 252 -0.51 4.27 -14.43
C ILE A 252 0.83 5.02 -14.60
N LEU A 253 1.47 5.38 -13.48
CA LEU A 253 2.79 6.00 -13.49
C LEU A 253 3.88 5.08 -14.05
N GLY A 254 3.69 3.75 -13.94
CA GLY A 254 4.54 2.73 -14.56
C GLY A 254 4.25 2.45 -16.03
N GLY A 255 3.29 3.15 -16.65
CA GLY A 255 2.98 3.03 -18.09
C GLY A 255 1.62 2.38 -18.41
N GLY A 256 0.76 2.16 -17.41
CA GLY A 256 -0.63 1.77 -17.63
C GLY A 256 -1.44 2.85 -18.36
N THR A 257 -2.61 2.50 -18.88
CA THR A 257 -3.46 3.40 -19.67
C THR A 257 -4.44 4.18 -18.81
N ALA A 258 -5.23 3.47 -17.99
CA ALA A 258 -6.30 4.09 -17.22
C ALA A 258 -6.67 3.29 -15.98
N THR A 259 -7.11 3.99 -14.95
CA THR A 259 -7.71 3.41 -13.73
C THR A 259 -8.78 4.33 -13.14
N LEU A 260 -9.59 3.74 -12.27
CA LEU A 260 -10.43 4.43 -11.29
C LEU A 260 -10.05 3.85 -9.92
N GLY A 261 -9.48 4.66 -9.04
CA GLY A 261 -8.94 4.13 -7.78
C GLY A 261 -8.87 5.16 -6.67
N ILE A 262 -8.38 4.70 -5.52
CA ILE A 262 -8.13 5.52 -4.34
C ILE A 262 -6.77 6.20 -4.40
N SER A 263 -6.55 7.18 -3.52
CA SER A 263 -5.24 7.75 -3.24
C SER A 263 -4.49 6.92 -2.19
N TYR A 264 -3.40 6.27 -2.58
CA TYR A 264 -2.55 5.50 -1.65
C TYR A 264 -1.84 6.40 -0.64
N TYR A 265 -1.50 7.63 -1.01
CA TYR A 265 -0.99 8.62 -0.06
C TYR A 265 -2.01 8.91 1.06
N ASN A 266 -3.26 9.18 0.70
CA ASN A 266 -4.32 9.42 1.68
C ASN A 266 -4.65 8.14 2.48
N LEU A 267 -4.52 6.95 1.88
CA LEU A 267 -4.66 5.68 2.58
C LEU A 267 -3.58 5.54 3.67
N GLY A 268 -2.34 5.88 3.34
CA GLY A 268 -1.22 5.94 4.28
C GLY A 268 -1.48 6.93 5.41
N ARG A 269 -1.94 8.15 5.12
CA ARG A 269 -2.32 9.14 6.14
C ARG A 269 -3.39 8.61 7.09
N GLN A 270 -4.41 7.96 6.54
CA GLN A 270 -5.46 7.34 7.35
C GLN A 270 -4.90 6.24 8.28
N THR A 271 -3.98 5.42 7.79
CA THR A 271 -3.28 4.42 8.60
C THR A 271 -2.38 5.07 9.66
N GLY A 272 -1.76 6.21 9.34
CA GLY A 272 -0.96 7.01 10.27
C GLY A 272 -1.79 7.51 11.46
N GLN A 273 -3.02 7.97 11.21
CA GLN A 273 -3.93 8.35 12.30
C GLN A 273 -4.26 7.14 13.19
N MET A 274 -4.50 5.95 12.60
CA MET A 274 -4.72 4.73 13.38
C MET A 274 -3.50 4.37 14.23
N ALA A 275 -2.27 4.61 13.73
CA ALA A 275 -1.05 4.37 14.48
C ALA A 275 -0.94 5.26 15.71
N ILE A 276 -1.33 6.52 15.59
CA ILE A 276 -1.37 7.48 16.72
C ILE A 276 -2.34 6.98 17.80
N ASP A 277 -3.51 6.49 17.40
CA ASP A 277 -4.51 5.96 18.33
C ASP A 277 -3.97 4.71 19.07
N VAL A 278 -3.29 3.80 18.36
CA VAL A 278 -2.66 2.60 18.95
C VAL A 278 -1.52 2.99 19.91
N LEU A 279 -0.64 3.91 19.52
CA LEU A 279 0.43 4.43 20.39
C LEU A 279 -0.15 5.16 21.62
N GLY A 280 -1.35 5.73 21.48
CA GLY A 280 -2.13 6.33 22.57
C GLY A 280 -2.84 5.30 23.47
N GLY A 281 -2.72 4.01 23.20
CA GLY A 281 -3.29 2.91 24.00
C GLY A 281 -4.63 2.38 23.52
N ALA A 282 -5.07 2.68 22.28
CA ALA A 282 -6.25 2.05 21.69
C ALA A 282 -6.01 0.55 21.46
N ASP A 283 -7.05 -0.27 21.71
CA ASP A 283 -7.02 -1.72 21.46
C ASP A 283 -7.21 -1.99 19.97
N ILE A 284 -6.13 -2.39 19.31
CA ILE A 284 -6.13 -2.70 17.87
C ILE A 284 -7.13 -3.80 17.51
N SER A 285 -7.41 -4.74 18.40
CA SER A 285 -8.31 -5.87 18.14
C SER A 285 -9.77 -5.46 17.94
N THR A 286 -10.13 -4.28 18.43
CA THR A 286 -11.47 -3.70 18.33
C THR A 286 -11.53 -2.53 17.34
N MET A 287 -10.39 -2.15 16.74
CA MET A 287 -10.29 -1.05 15.80
C MET A 287 -10.78 -1.51 14.41
N PRO A 288 -11.89 -0.96 13.86
CA PRO A 288 -12.41 -1.39 12.57
C PRO A 288 -11.42 -1.16 11.42
N ILE A 289 -11.43 -2.06 10.43
CA ILE A 289 -10.75 -1.84 9.16
C ILE A 289 -11.39 -0.64 8.46
N GLN A 290 -10.59 0.33 8.08
CA GLN A 290 -11.06 1.54 7.45
C GLN A 290 -10.90 1.48 5.92
N SER A 291 -11.75 2.21 5.19
CA SER A 291 -11.70 2.30 3.73
C SER A 291 -11.84 3.75 3.27
N GLN A 292 -11.33 4.05 2.08
CA GLN A 292 -11.66 5.28 1.38
C GLN A 292 -12.95 5.10 0.58
N THR A 293 -13.71 6.19 0.45
CA THR A 293 -14.98 6.21 -0.28
C THR A 293 -14.94 7.08 -1.54
N GLN A 294 -13.82 7.79 -1.74
CA GLN A 294 -13.60 8.64 -2.91
C GLN A 294 -12.67 7.95 -3.88
N PHE A 295 -13.12 7.81 -5.11
CA PHE A 295 -12.35 7.25 -6.21
C PHE A 295 -12.11 8.33 -7.27
N GLU A 296 -10.92 8.32 -7.87
CA GLU A 296 -10.51 9.28 -8.89
C GLU A 296 -10.03 8.54 -10.14
N TYR A 297 -10.40 9.06 -11.30
CA TYR A 297 -9.83 8.59 -12.55
C TYR A 297 -8.38 9.07 -12.68
N THR A 298 -7.53 8.22 -13.23
CA THR A 298 -6.19 8.57 -13.68
C THR A 298 -5.98 8.00 -15.07
N ILE A 299 -5.77 8.86 -16.05
CA ILE A 299 -5.61 8.48 -17.46
C ILE A 299 -4.23 8.91 -17.94
N ASN A 300 -3.46 7.97 -18.47
CA ASN A 300 -2.15 8.23 -19.05
C ASN A 300 -2.30 8.69 -20.51
N LYS A 301 -2.23 10.02 -20.71
CA LYS A 301 -2.34 10.58 -22.06
C LYS A 301 -1.20 10.13 -22.96
N THR A 302 0.03 10.06 -22.44
CA THR A 302 1.20 9.60 -23.20
C THR A 302 0.97 8.19 -23.77
N MET A 303 0.48 7.27 -22.92
CA MET A 303 0.16 5.90 -23.35
C MET A 303 -0.97 5.89 -24.39
N CYS A 304 -2.03 6.67 -24.17
CA CYS A 304 -3.14 6.76 -25.12
C CYS A 304 -2.66 7.23 -26.51
N ASP A 305 -1.80 8.27 -26.56
CA ASP A 305 -1.22 8.77 -27.79
C ASP A 305 -0.36 7.71 -28.49
N LEU A 306 0.49 6.97 -27.74
CA LEU A 306 1.36 5.92 -28.28
C LEU A 306 0.60 4.79 -28.95
N ILE A 307 -0.53 4.37 -28.37
CA ILE A 307 -1.32 3.26 -28.91
C ILE A 307 -2.42 3.71 -29.87
N GLY A 308 -2.67 5.03 -29.98
CA GLY A 308 -3.69 5.62 -30.82
C GLY A 308 -5.11 5.47 -30.23
N LEU A 309 -5.23 5.44 -28.90
CA LEU A 309 -6.49 5.37 -28.19
C LEU A 309 -7.03 6.79 -27.92
N GLU A 310 -8.25 7.07 -28.35
CA GLU A 310 -8.91 8.35 -28.09
C GLU A 310 -9.44 8.39 -26.64
N ILE A 311 -9.15 9.49 -25.93
CA ILE A 311 -9.69 9.69 -24.56
C ILE A 311 -11.07 10.33 -24.69
N PRO A 312 -12.15 9.71 -24.15
CA PRO A 312 -13.48 10.31 -24.11
C PRO A 312 -13.47 11.70 -23.46
N ALA A 313 -14.29 12.62 -24.00
CA ALA A 313 -14.26 14.03 -23.58
C ALA A 313 -14.46 14.23 -22.06
N GLU A 314 -15.31 13.40 -21.44
CA GLU A 314 -15.59 13.42 -20.01
C GLU A 314 -14.41 12.94 -19.16
N LEU A 315 -13.46 12.17 -19.73
CA LEU A 315 -12.25 11.67 -19.04
C LEU A 315 -11.03 12.57 -19.26
N LEU A 316 -11.05 13.50 -20.21
CA LEU A 316 -9.95 14.42 -20.47
C LEU A 316 -9.49 15.23 -19.24
N PRO A 317 -10.37 15.67 -18.30
CA PRO A 317 -9.93 16.38 -17.09
C PRO A 317 -9.02 15.56 -16.16
N PHE A 318 -9.03 14.24 -16.30
CA PHE A 318 -8.24 13.30 -15.47
C PHE A 318 -6.98 12.79 -16.19
N ALA A 319 -6.72 13.32 -17.39
CA ALA A 319 -5.57 12.93 -18.19
C ALA A 319 -4.30 13.60 -17.66
N ILE A 320 -3.26 12.81 -17.48
CA ILE A 320 -1.93 13.24 -17.06
C ILE A 320 -0.88 12.82 -18.09
N GLU A 321 0.17 13.63 -18.23
CA GLU A 321 1.36 13.23 -18.98
C GLU A 321 2.23 12.37 -18.05
N VAL A 322 2.55 11.16 -18.49
CA VAL A 322 3.49 10.27 -17.81
C VAL A 322 4.75 10.21 -18.66
N PRO A 323 5.93 10.47 -18.08
CA PRO A 323 7.21 10.52 -18.79
C PRO A 323 7.56 9.25 -19.52
#